data_7d43500afdf64e2b257ffb95654c48e3
#
_entry.id   7d43500afdf64e2b257ffb95654c48e3
#
_cell.length_a   1.000
_cell.length_b   1.000
_cell.length_c   1.000
_cell.angle_alpha   90.00
_cell.angle_beta   90.00
_cell.angle_gamma   90.00
#
_symmetry.space_group_name_H-M   'P 1'
#
loop_
_entity.id
_entity.type
_entity.pdbx_description
1 polymer ?
#
loop_
_entity_poly.entity_id
_entity_poly.type
_entity_poly.pdbx_seq_one_letter_code
_entity_poly.pdbx_strand_id
1 'polypeptide(L)'
;MSNIYKGRIKFYKKNSGFGFLEYWDGKEKKSVFTHASQFMNGVKHLKVGQKVRFTIGENEHGPIAQNVEVIEYNAKTEKDN
;
A
#
# COMPACT_ATOMS: atom_id res chain seq x y z
N MET A 1 0.55 18.89 7.30
CA MET A 1 0.02 17.71 7.67
C MET A 1 -0.19 16.79 6.57
N SER A 2 0.09 15.58 6.74
CA SER A 2 -0.08 14.61 5.68
C SER A 2 -1.43 13.99 5.73
N ASN A 3 -1.99 13.71 4.59
CA ASN A 3 -3.26 13.03 4.53
C ASN A 3 -2.97 11.55 4.49
N ILE A 4 -3.80 10.79 5.14
CA ILE A 4 -3.68 9.35 5.13
C ILE A 4 -4.67 8.80 4.14
N TYR A 5 -4.18 7.97 3.23
CA TYR A 5 -5.01 7.35 2.22
C TYR A 5 -5.19 5.88 2.54
N LYS A 6 -6.31 5.33 2.14
CA LYS A 6 -6.56 3.91 2.32
C LYS A 6 -6.73 3.30 0.95
N GLY A 7 -6.14 2.17 0.76
CA GLY A 7 -6.21 1.51 -0.53
C GLY A 7 -5.91 0.04 -0.40
N ARG A 8 -5.50 -0.56 -1.48
CA ARG A 8 -5.19 -1.98 -1.50
C ARG A 8 -3.93 -2.19 -2.31
N ILE A 9 -3.27 -3.30 -2.04
CA ILE A 9 -2.09 -3.65 -2.82
C ILE A 9 -2.56 -4.12 -4.17
N LYS A 10 -2.13 -3.44 -5.22
CA LYS A 10 -2.49 -3.79 -6.56
C LYS A 10 -1.49 -4.76 -7.13
N PHE A 11 -0.24 -4.58 -6.80
CA PHE A 11 0.83 -5.36 -7.38
C PHE A 11 2.07 -5.23 -6.51
N TYR A 12 2.77 -6.31 -6.30
CA TYR A 12 4.03 -6.23 -5.55
C TYR A 12 5.00 -7.25 -6.10
N LYS A 13 6.18 -6.81 -6.49
CA LYS A 13 7.17 -7.69 -7.03
C LYS A 13 8.22 -7.95 -5.99
N LYS A 14 8.14 -9.11 -5.38
CA LYS A 14 9.02 -9.47 -4.30
C LYS A 14 10.50 -9.38 -4.60
N ASN A 15 10.90 -9.85 -5.73
CA ASN A 15 12.31 -9.83 -6.07
C ASN A 15 12.88 -8.44 -6.29
N SER A 16 12.08 -7.53 -6.74
CA SER A 16 12.53 -6.18 -7.00
C SER A 16 12.24 -5.23 -5.85
N GLY A 17 11.35 -5.63 -4.97
CA GLY A 17 11.03 -4.80 -3.82
C GLY A 17 10.16 -3.60 -4.10
N PHE A 18 9.41 -3.62 -5.20
CA PHE A 18 8.55 -2.50 -5.46
C PHE A 18 7.14 -2.97 -5.78
N GLY A 19 6.21 -2.08 -5.71
CA GLY A 19 4.84 -2.42 -6.02
C GLY A 19 4.02 -1.18 -6.26
N PHE A 20 2.74 -1.41 -6.48
CA PHE A 20 1.80 -0.32 -6.66
C PHE A 20 0.60 -0.55 -5.76
N LEU A 21 0.11 0.53 -5.20
CA LEU A 21 -1.08 0.51 -4.37
C LEU A 21 -2.15 1.26 -5.13
N GLU A 22 -3.41 0.81 -5.01
CA GLU A 22 -4.46 1.56 -5.64
C GLU A 22 -5.36 2.14 -4.57
N TYR A 23 -5.89 3.30 -4.82
CA TYR A 23 -6.70 3.99 -3.85
C TYR A 23 -7.70 4.89 -4.59
N TRP A 24 -8.69 5.35 -3.89
CA TRP A 24 -9.67 6.23 -4.48
C TRP A 24 -9.41 7.66 -4.02
N ASP A 25 -9.41 8.58 -4.98
CA ASP A 25 -9.25 9.98 -4.67
C ASP A 25 -10.55 10.60 -5.14
N GLY A 26 -11.50 10.74 -4.25
CA GLY A 26 -12.82 11.15 -4.63
C GLY A 26 -13.47 10.08 -5.45
N LYS A 27 -13.76 10.36 -6.69
CA LYS A 27 -14.37 9.36 -7.54
C LYS A 27 -13.40 8.72 -8.49
N GLU A 28 -12.15 9.09 -8.42
CA GLU A 28 -11.17 8.52 -9.31
C GLU A 28 -10.33 7.47 -8.67
N LYS A 29 -10.10 6.39 -9.36
CA LYS A 29 -9.25 5.33 -8.87
C LYS A 29 -7.85 5.61 -9.37
N LYS A 30 -6.92 5.70 -8.45
CA LYS A 30 -5.54 6.01 -8.80
C LYS A 30 -4.59 4.96 -8.27
N SER A 31 -3.40 4.93 -8.79
CA SER A 31 -2.40 4.02 -8.27
C SER A 31 -1.14 4.82 -7.97
N VAL A 32 -0.35 4.32 -7.04
CA VAL A 32 0.85 5.01 -6.64
C VAL A 32 1.94 3.97 -6.41
N PHE A 33 3.15 4.32 -6.77
CA PHE A 33 4.31 3.45 -6.63
C PHE A 33 4.73 3.38 -5.17
N THR A 34 5.25 2.25 -4.74
CA THR A 34 5.81 2.14 -3.43
C THR A 34 6.98 1.18 -3.48
N HIS A 35 7.80 1.18 -2.45
CA HIS A 35 8.96 0.32 -2.36
C HIS A 35 8.93 -0.39 -1.02
N ALA A 36 9.57 -1.54 -0.96
CA ALA A 36 9.63 -2.33 0.25
C ALA A 36 10.05 -1.53 1.47
N SER A 37 10.95 -0.61 1.28
CA SER A 37 11.46 0.19 2.39
C SER A 37 10.39 1.08 3.02
N GLN A 38 9.28 1.28 2.34
CA GLN A 38 8.22 2.13 2.85
C GLN A 38 7.18 1.39 3.67
N PHE A 39 7.30 0.08 3.76
CA PHE A 39 6.34 -0.69 4.53
C PHE A 39 6.76 -0.73 5.99
N MET A 40 5.90 -0.26 6.85
CA MET A 40 6.23 -0.12 8.26
C MET A 40 6.44 -1.43 8.99
N ASN A 41 5.72 -2.45 8.61
CA ASN A 41 5.85 -3.72 9.28
C ASN A 41 6.59 -4.76 8.45
N GLY A 42 7.33 -4.30 7.48
CA GLY A 42 8.07 -5.21 6.63
C GLY A 42 7.22 -5.74 5.51
N VAL A 43 7.80 -6.59 4.71
CA VAL A 43 7.12 -7.06 3.52
C VAL A 43 6.82 -8.54 3.49
N LYS A 44 6.87 -9.19 4.64
CA LYS A 44 6.56 -10.59 4.66
C LYS A 44 5.07 -10.76 4.51
N HIS A 45 4.65 -11.73 3.84
CA HIS A 45 3.23 -12.08 3.71
C HIS A 45 2.37 -11.03 3.01
N LEU A 46 2.96 -10.24 2.15
CA LEU A 46 2.16 -9.29 1.39
C LEU A 46 1.42 -10.02 0.29
N LYS A 47 0.19 -9.64 0.08
CA LYS A 47 -0.62 -10.23 -0.97
C LYS A 47 -1.46 -9.17 -1.67
N VAL A 48 -1.69 -9.37 -2.94
CA VAL A 48 -2.52 -8.47 -3.72
C VAL A 48 -3.91 -8.45 -3.09
N GLY A 49 -4.45 -7.28 -2.98
CA GLY A 49 -5.79 -7.10 -2.42
C GLY A 49 -5.83 -6.76 -0.96
N GLN A 50 -4.72 -6.88 -0.26
CA GLN A 50 -4.72 -6.52 1.15
C GLN A 50 -4.95 -5.04 1.32
N LYS A 51 -5.66 -4.65 2.35
CA LYS A 51 -5.92 -3.26 2.61
C LYS A 51 -4.72 -2.63 3.29
N VAL A 52 -4.41 -1.43 2.88
CA VAL A 52 -3.27 -0.71 3.43
C VAL A 52 -3.66 0.74 3.66
N ARG A 53 -2.89 1.42 4.48
CA ARG A 53 -3.05 2.86 4.61
C ARG A 53 -1.65 3.44 4.49
N PHE A 54 -1.56 4.62 3.98
CA PHE A 54 -0.27 5.20 3.67
C PHE A 54 -0.40 6.70 3.45
N THR A 55 0.75 7.36 3.37
CA THR A 55 0.77 8.77 3.00
C THR A 55 1.44 8.83 1.64
N ILE A 56 1.29 9.93 0.94
CA ILE A 56 1.92 10.08 -0.36
C ILE A 56 2.90 11.23 -0.30
N GLY A 57 4.11 10.95 -0.69
CA GLY A 57 5.13 11.98 -0.77
C GLY A 57 5.63 12.02 -2.19
N GLU A 58 6.76 12.63 -2.40
CA GLU A 58 7.35 12.69 -3.71
C GLU A 58 8.83 12.46 -3.68
N ASN A 59 9.35 11.82 -4.68
CA ASN A 59 10.78 11.70 -4.80
C ASN A 59 11.10 12.14 -6.24
N GLU A 60 12.31 11.95 -6.67
CA GLU A 60 12.68 12.44 -7.98
C GLU A 60 11.94 11.75 -9.10
N HIS A 61 11.29 10.67 -8.86
CA HIS A 61 10.54 9.97 -9.90
C HIS A 61 9.05 10.25 -9.82
N GLY A 62 8.62 11.11 -8.91
CA GLY A 62 7.20 11.45 -8.79
C GLY A 62 6.61 10.97 -7.49
N PRO A 63 5.29 10.82 -7.43
CA PRO A 63 4.62 10.43 -6.21
C PRO A 63 5.00 9.04 -5.76
N ILE A 64 5.12 8.85 -4.45
CA ILE A 64 5.44 7.56 -3.90
C ILE A 64 4.68 7.39 -2.59
N ALA A 65 4.15 6.20 -2.36
CA ALA A 65 3.46 5.91 -1.11
C ALA A 65 4.52 5.70 -0.04
N GLN A 66 4.31 6.28 1.11
CA GLN A 66 5.24 6.20 2.21
C GLN A 66 4.53 5.76 3.47
N ASN A 67 5.26 5.25 4.41
CA ASN A 67 4.72 4.81 5.70
C ASN A 67 3.55 3.87 5.48
N VAL A 68 3.74 2.88 4.62
CA VAL A 68 2.68 1.96 4.26
C VAL A 68 2.46 0.97 5.38
N GLU A 69 1.22 0.87 5.81
CA GLU A 69 0.88 -0.07 6.86
C GLU A 69 -0.23 -0.99 6.37
N VAL A 70 -0.03 -2.29 6.47
CA VAL A 70 -1.03 -3.25 6.07
C VAL A 70 -2.04 -3.32 7.21
N ILE A 71 -3.29 -3.06 6.91
CA ILE A 71 -4.33 -3.06 7.94
C ILE A 71 -5.29 -4.23 7.79
N GLU A 72 -5.04 -5.10 6.85
CA GLU A 72 -5.84 -6.29 6.72
C GLU A 72 -4.91 -7.40 6.31
N TYR A 73 -4.38 -8.16 7.25
CA TYR A 73 -3.41 -9.18 6.93
C TYR A 73 -4.04 -10.46 6.42
N ASN A 74 -5.17 -10.81 6.93
CA ASN A 74 -5.76 -12.07 6.54
C ASN A 74 -7.24 -11.96 6.65
N ALA A 75 -7.85 -11.64 5.57
CA ALA A 75 -9.25 -11.40 5.54
C ALA A 75 -10.07 -12.54 6.03
N LYS A 76 -9.64 -13.78 5.81
CA LYS A 76 -10.37 -14.81 6.23
C LYS A 76 -10.33 -14.95 7.67
N THR A 77 -9.32 -14.68 8.28
CA THR A 77 -9.21 -14.81 9.63
C THR A 77 -10.11 -13.94 10.35
N GLU A 78 -10.19 -12.74 9.92
CA GLU A 78 -10.91 -11.91 10.63
C GLU A 78 -12.32 -12.15 10.63
N LYS A 79 -12.80 -12.85 9.73
CA LYS A 79 -14.08 -13.03 9.75
C LYS A 79 -14.48 -14.03 10.63
N ASP A 80 -13.68 -14.75 11.05
CA ASP A 80 -14.05 -15.69 11.88
C ASP A 80 -14.37 -15.21 13.07
N ASN A 81 -14.42 -14.61 13.35
CA ASN A 81 -14.71 -14.28 14.45
C ASN A 81 -15.58 -14.10 14.70
#